data_6d8b1dc370ea564ad35bd16f108d6e9f
#
_entry.id   6d8b1dc370ea564ad35bd16f108d6e9f
#
_cell.length_a   1.000
_cell.length_b   1.000
_cell.length_c   1.000
_cell.angle_alpha   90.00
_cell.angle_beta   90.00
_cell.angle_gamma   90.00
#
_symmetry.space_group_name_H-M   'P 1'
#
loop_
_entity.id
_entity.type
_entity.pdbx_description
1 polymer ?
#
loop_
_entity_poly.entity_id
_entity_poly.type
_entity_poly.pdbx_seq_one_letter_code
_entity_poly.pdbx_strand_id
1 'polypeptide(L)'
;MRVCVFTEPHRGATYDDQLRMARLAEDGGFEGFLRADHYRSMELEGGLPGPTDAWVTLAGLARETSRIRLGTLVSSATFRLPGPLAMIVAQVDQMSGGRVEFGIGTGWYEREHIAYGIPFPPVGERFDRLEEQLAIITGLWATPPGGRFSHHGKNYRLSDAPALPRPAQRPWPPIIIGGRGPKRTPRLAARYADEFNLPFRNVPETAEAFERVVEAQERIGRPRDGRAPLVLSAGIVVAIGRTDAEARRRAAPLHVPSALPPEDPVIGSPSQLVDRIGEFAAIGATRVHLRLLDFADLDHLDLIAAEVLPQLDSGRDAARTYG
;
A
#
# COMPACT_ATOMS: atom_id res chain seq x y z
N MET A 1 10.40 3.20 14.07
CA MET A 1 9.76 2.48 12.93
C MET A 1 8.38 3.09 12.71
N ARG A 2 7.94 3.28 11.44
CA ARG A 2 6.58 3.73 11.13
C ARG A 2 5.70 2.51 10.87
N VAL A 3 4.50 2.49 11.44
CA VAL A 3 3.60 1.33 11.37
C VAL A 3 2.26 1.74 10.77
N CYS A 4 1.84 1.01 9.76
CA CYS A 4 0.56 1.18 9.09
C CYS A 4 -0.30 -0.07 9.20
N VAL A 5 -1.60 0.12 9.23
CA VAL A 5 -2.58 -0.96 9.08
C VAL A 5 -2.80 -1.23 7.59
N PHE A 6 -2.78 -2.50 7.21
CA PHE A 6 -3.18 -2.94 5.88
C PHE A 6 -4.36 -3.90 5.97
N THR A 7 -5.34 -3.71 5.12
CA THR A 7 -6.60 -4.46 5.13
C THR A 7 -6.98 -5.00 3.76
N GLU A 8 -7.74 -6.09 3.76
CA GLU A 8 -8.22 -6.80 2.57
C GLU A 8 -9.77 -6.88 2.55
N PRO A 9 -10.48 -5.77 2.27
CA PRO A 9 -11.95 -5.73 2.34
C PRO A 9 -12.67 -6.68 1.38
N HIS A 10 -11.98 -7.15 0.35
CA HIS A 10 -12.51 -8.17 -0.58
C HIS A 10 -12.77 -9.53 0.10
N ARG A 11 -12.27 -9.74 1.32
CA ARG A 11 -12.54 -10.91 2.16
C ARG A 11 -13.90 -10.82 2.89
N GLY A 12 -14.59 -9.69 2.81
CA GLY A 12 -15.92 -9.48 3.37
C GLY A 12 -15.96 -8.38 4.44
N ALA A 13 -15.84 -7.12 4.03
CA ALA A 13 -16.00 -5.98 4.91
C ALA A 13 -16.91 -4.92 4.30
N THR A 14 -17.80 -4.35 5.14
CA THR A 14 -18.60 -3.19 4.79
C THR A 14 -17.77 -1.90 4.84
N TYR A 15 -18.35 -0.79 4.39
CA TYR A 15 -17.79 0.54 4.62
C TYR A 15 -17.62 0.83 6.12
N ASP A 16 -18.64 0.51 6.92
CA ASP A 16 -18.65 0.80 8.36
C ASP A 16 -17.59 -0.01 9.12
N ASP A 17 -17.32 -1.25 8.70
CA ASP A 17 -16.22 -2.06 9.27
C ASP A 17 -14.87 -1.38 9.03
N GLN A 18 -14.64 -0.92 7.79
CA GLN A 18 -13.42 -0.21 7.43
C GLN A 18 -13.29 1.13 8.16
N LEU A 19 -14.39 1.87 8.32
CA LEU A 19 -14.41 3.14 9.05
C LEU A 19 -14.08 2.94 10.54
N ARG A 20 -14.70 1.94 11.20
CA ARG A 20 -14.37 1.63 12.60
C ARG A 20 -12.90 1.32 12.79
N MET A 21 -12.34 0.47 11.92
CA MET A 21 -10.92 0.11 12.00
C MET A 21 -10.01 1.30 11.69
N ALA A 22 -10.35 2.14 10.71
CA ALA A 22 -9.55 3.33 10.37
C ALA A 22 -9.53 4.36 11.50
N ARG A 23 -10.65 4.58 12.19
CA ARG A 23 -10.74 5.47 13.36
C ARG A 23 -9.92 4.91 14.52
N LEU A 24 -10.07 3.64 14.81
CA LEU A 24 -9.30 2.99 15.88
C LEU A 24 -7.79 3.04 15.57
N ALA A 25 -7.39 2.82 14.33
CA ALA A 25 -6.00 2.98 13.90
C ALA A 25 -5.50 4.43 14.07
N GLU A 26 -6.34 5.42 13.74
CA GLU A 26 -6.04 6.84 13.94
C GLU A 26 -5.84 7.18 15.43
N ASP A 27 -6.73 6.70 16.28
CA ASP A 27 -6.71 6.93 17.72
C ASP A 27 -5.55 6.18 18.39
N GLY A 28 -5.24 4.97 17.91
CA GLY A 28 -4.14 4.15 18.38
C GLY A 28 -2.74 4.62 17.91
N GLY A 29 -2.66 5.68 17.08
CA GLY A 29 -1.38 6.27 16.67
C GLY A 29 -0.68 5.59 15.50
N PHE A 30 -1.38 4.77 14.72
CA PHE A 30 -0.84 4.26 13.47
C PHE A 30 -0.64 5.40 12.46
N GLU A 31 0.42 5.28 11.64
CA GLU A 31 0.71 6.31 10.63
C GLU A 31 -0.29 6.30 9.46
N GLY A 32 -0.74 5.12 9.05
CA GLY A 32 -1.60 4.99 7.89
C GLY A 32 -2.55 3.80 7.97
N PHE A 33 -3.65 3.93 7.26
CA PHE A 33 -4.63 2.89 6.98
C PHE A 33 -4.69 2.69 5.47
N LEU A 34 -4.12 1.58 5.00
CA LEU A 34 -4.09 1.23 3.59
C LEU A 34 -4.97 0.00 3.34
N ARG A 35 -5.50 -0.08 2.12
CA ARG A 35 -6.33 -1.22 1.74
C ARG A 35 -5.95 -1.79 0.38
N ALA A 36 -6.23 -3.08 0.19
CA ALA A 36 -6.18 -3.71 -1.11
C ALA A 36 -7.26 -3.12 -2.05
N ASP A 37 -6.96 -3.12 -3.35
CA ASP A 37 -7.91 -2.76 -4.41
C ASP A 37 -8.18 -4.01 -5.24
N HIS A 38 -9.07 -4.87 -4.72
CA HIS A 38 -9.52 -6.11 -5.34
C HIS A 38 -11.04 -6.14 -5.41
N TYR A 39 -11.57 -6.67 -6.51
CA TYR A 39 -13.01 -6.79 -6.77
C TYR A 39 -13.57 -8.19 -6.44
N ARG A 40 -12.73 -9.11 -6.01
CA ARG A 40 -13.14 -10.47 -5.69
C ARG A 40 -12.30 -11.06 -4.55
N SER A 41 -12.94 -11.86 -3.67
CA SER A 41 -12.21 -12.69 -2.73
C SER A 41 -11.32 -13.72 -3.46
N MET A 42 -10.15 -13.97 -2.91
CA MET A 42 -9.21 -14.99 -3.40
C MET A 42 -9.51 -16.38 -2.83
N GLU A 43 -10.37 -16.44 -1.86
CA GLU A 43 -10.87 -17.68 -1.28
C GLU A 43 -11.92 -18.31 -2.19
N LEU A 44 -12.09 -19.64 -2.11
CA LEU A 44 -13.05 -20.36 -2.93
C LEU A 44 -14.49 -19.97 -2.61
N GLU A 45 -14.76 -19.71 -1.32
CA GLU A 45 -16.05 -19.27 -0.79
C GLU A 45 -15.84 -18.05 0.09
N GLY A 46 -16.81 -17.13 0.07
CA GLY A 46 -16.79 -15.95 0.95
C GLY A 46 -16.75 -14.63 0.19
N GLY A 47 -16.34 -13.58 0.91
CA GLY A 47 -16.31 -12.20 0.39
C GLY A 47 -17.56 -11.40 0.66
N LEU A 48 -18.61 -12.00 1.25
CA LEU A 48 -19.77 -11.24 1.73
C LEU A 48 -19.41 -10.46 3.00
N PRO A 49 -19.88 -9.23 3.16
CA PRO A 49 -20.79 -8.45 2.32
C PRO A 49 -20.12 -7.63 1.22
N GLY A 50 -18.84 -7.76 1.00
CA GLY A 50 -18.16 -6.98 -0.01
C GLY A 50 -17.43 -7.79 -1.00
N PRO A 51 -16.75 -7.36 -2.10
CA PRO A 51 -15.81 -6.23 -2.04
C PRO A 51 -16.47 -4.85 -2.18
N THR A 52 -15.68 -3.83 -1.82
CA THR A 52 -16.03 -2.42 -2.04
C THR A 52 -14.97 -1.79 -2.93
N ASP A 53 -15.34 -0.83 -3.79
CA ASP A 53 -14.34 -0.07 -4.56
C ASP A 53 -13.39 0.69 -3.62
N ALA A 54 -12.08 0.61 -3.90
CA ALA A 54 -11.09 1.20 -3.02
C ALA A 54 -11.18 2.72 -2.94
N TRP A 55 -11.30 3.38 -4.07
CA TRP A 55 -11.24 4.85 -4.11
C TRP A 55 -12.55 5.48 -3.64
N VAL A 56 -13.70 4.83 -3.89
CA VAL A 56 -14.99 5.27 -3.31
C VAL A 56 -14.94 5.16 -1.78
N THR A 57 -14.43 4.06 -1.25
CA THR A 57 -14.25 3.88 0.21
C THR A 57 -13.29 4.91 0.79
N LEU A 58 -12.12 5.10 0.16
CA LEU A 58 -11.11 6.07 0.62
C LEU A 58 -11.63 7.50 0.60
N ALA A 59 -12.51 7.86 -0.34
CA ALA A 59 -13.17 9.18 -0.36
C ALA A 59 -14.05 9.41 0.89
N GLY A 60 -14.79 8.39 1.31
CA GLY A 60 -15.56 8.43 2.57
C GLY A 60 -14.64 8.55 3.78
N LEU A 61 -13.66 7.65 3.91
CA LEU A 61 -12.69 7.65 5.01
C LEU A 61 -11.92 8.98 5.10
N ALA A 62 -11.62 9.61 3.96
CA ALA A 62 -10.95 10.91 3.90
C ALA A 62 -11.73 12.03 4.62
N ARG A 63 -13.06 11.93 4.63
CA ARG A 63 -13.94 12.92 5.30
C ARG A 63 -14.25 12.56 6.74
N GLU A 64 -14.10 11.29 7.11
CA GLU A 64 -14.48 10.78 8.42
C GLU A 64 -13.30 10.49 9.35
N THR A 65 -12.07 10.73 8.89
CA THR A 65 -10.81 10.72 9.65
C THR A 65 -10.11 12.07 9.49
N SER A 66 -9.13 12.38 10.33
CA SER A 66 -8.50 13.72 10.36
C SER A 66 -6.97 13.72 10.27
N ARG A 67 -6.29 12.66 10.71
CA ARG A 67 -4.82 12.59 10.83
C ARG A 67 -4.20 11.46 10.06
N ILE A 68 -4.82 10.26 10.12
CA ILE A 68 -4.26 9.04 9.53
C ILE A 68 -4.10 9.16 8.02
N ARG A 69 -2.98 8.68 7.49
CA ARG A 69 -2.76 8.60 6.05
C ARG A 69 -3.63 7.48 5.47
N LEU A 70 -4.10 7.67 4.24
CA LEU A 70 -5.06 6.79 3.58
C LEU A 70 -4.55 6.40 2.21
N GLY A 71 -4.67 5.14 1.81
CA GLY A 71 -4.20 4.76 0.49
C GLY A 71 -4.55 3.35 0.06
N THR A 72 -4.10 3.04 -1.16
CA THR A 72 -4.14 1.68 -1.69
C THR A 72 -2.78 1.01 -1.56
N LEU A 73 -2.79 -0.30 -1.29
CA LEU A 73 -1.58 -1.12 -1.30
C LEU A 73 -1.88 -2.48 -1.96
N VAL A 74 -1.97 -2.54 -3.31
CA VAL A 74 -1.88 -1.45 -4.28
C VAL A 74 -3.03 -1.53 -5.29
N SER A 75 -3.38 -0.42 -5.95
CA SER A 75 -4.31 -0.44 -7.10
C SER A 75 -3.68 -1.17 -8.29
N SER A 76 -4.50 -1.90 -9.04
CA SER A 76 -4.06 -2.54 -10.29
C SER A 76 -4.10 -1.55 -11.46
N ALA A 77 -3.01 -1.46 -12.20
CA ALA A 77 -2.93 -0.66 -13.43
C ALA A 77 -3.90 -1.13 -14.53
N THR A 78 -4.49 -2.31 -14.38
CA THR A 78 -5.49 -2.84 -15.32
C THR A 78 -6.91 -2.39 -15.06
N PHE A 79 -7.21 -1.86 -13.85
CA PHE A 79 -8.58 -1.57 -13.45
C PHE A 79 -9.12 -0.24 -13.97
N ARG A 80 -8.26 0.77 -14.06
CA ARG A 80 -8.68 2.13 -14.38
C ARG A 80 -7.76 2.77 -15.42
N LEU A 81 -8.34 3.61 -16.28
CA LEU A 81 -7.57 4.43 -17.21
C LEU A 81 -6.78 5.52 -16.45
N PRO A 82 -5.55 5.87 -16.86
CA PRO A 82 -4.66 6.76 -16.11
C PRO A 82 -5.20 8.18 -15.92
N GLY A 83 -5.87 8.75 -16.90
CA GLY A 83 -6.45 10.10 -16.79
C GLY A 83 -7.52 10.19 -15.68
N PRO A 84 -8.61 9.38 -15.77
CA PRO A 84 -9.59 9.29 -14.70
C PRO A 84 -9.00 8.92 -13.34
N LEU A 85 -8.04 7.98 -13.28
CA LEU A 85 -7.41 7.60 -12.03
C LEU A 85 -6.62 8.74 -11.40
N ALA A 86 -5.86 9.52 -12.19
CA ALA A 86 -5.17 10.71 -11.70
C ALA A 86 -6.15 11.74 -11.08
N MET A 87 -7.32 11.90 -11.70
CA MET A 87 -8.38 12.78 -11.21
C MET A 87 -8.98 12.27 -9.89
N ILE A 88 -9.31 10.98 -9.81
CA ILE A 88 -9.87 10.35 -8.60
C ILE A 88 -8.91 10.51 -7.43
N VAL A 89 -7.63 10.14 -7.62
CA VAL A 89 -6.60 10.25 -6.57
C VAL A 89 -6.43 11.69 -6.09
N ALA A 90 -6.35 12.64 -7.02
CA ALA A 90 -6.22 14.06 -6.69
C ALA A 90 -7.43 14.59 -5.91
N GLN A 91 -8.65 14.15 -6.26
CA GLN A 91 -9.86 14.56 -5.57
C GLN A 91 -9.92 13.98 -4.15
N VAL A 92 -9.60 12.69 -3.97
CA VAL A 92 -9.54 12.09 -2.63
C VAL A 92 -8.44 12.73 -1.78
N ASP A 93 -7.33 13.10 -2.39
CA ASP A 93 -6.26 13.84 -1.72
C ASP A 93 -6.74 15.19 -1.20
N GLN A 94 -7.49 15.96 -2.00
CA GLN A 94 -8.14 17.19 -1.56
C GLN A 94 -9.15 16.94 -0.42
N MET A 95 -9.99 15.92 -0.55
CA MET A 95 -11.00 15.56 0.46
C MET A 95 -10.36 15.21 1.80
N SER A 96 -9.16 14.61 1.79
CA SER A 96 -8.41 14.23 2.98
C SER A 96 -7.57 15.38 3.57
N GLY A 97 -7.43 16.52 2.87
CA GLY A 97 -6.49 17.58 3.25
C GLY A 97 -5.02 17.18 3.05
N GLY A 98 -4.73 16.34 2.06
CA GLY A 98 -3.35 15.97 1.72
C GLY A 98 -2.81 14.76 2.47
N ARG A 99 -3.66 13.76 2.77
CA ARG A 99 -3.26 12.54 3.49
C ARG A 99 -3.21 11.28 2.62
N VAL A 100 -3.49 11.40 1.32
CA VAL A 100 -3.50 10.24 0.42
C VAL A 100 -2.10 9.74 0.10
N GLU A 101 -1.99 8.42 -0.03
CA GLU A 101 -0.85 7.70 -0.63
C GLU A 101 -1.36 6.83 -1.77
N PHE A 102 -0.73 6.96 -2.92
CA PHE A 102 -1.15 6.26 -4.13
C PHE A 102 -0.31 5.03 -4.39
N GLY A 103 -0.77 3.87 -3.94
CA GLY A 103 -0.15 2.60 -4.28
C GLY A 103 -0.64 2.07 -5.63
N ILE A 104 0.30 1.63 -6.48
CA ILE A 104 -0.01 1.06 -7.80
C ILE A 104 0.94 -0.08 -8.15
N GLY A 105 0.39 -1.10 -8.84
CA GLY A 105 1.13 -2.25 -9.34
C GLY A 105 0.55 -2.77 -10.65
N THR A 106 1.15 -3.83 -11.21
CA THR A 106 0.75 -4.39 -12.52
C THR A 106 -0.59 -5.11 -12.53
N GLY A 107 -1.13 -5.48 -11.36
CA GLY A 107 -2.19 -6.48 -11.26
C GLY A 107 -1.66 -7.91 -11.42
N TRP A 108 -2.32 -8.85 -10.79
CA TRP A 108 -1.88 -10.26 -10.80
C TRP A 108 -3.03 -11.27 -10.73
N TYR A 109 -4.19 -10.92 -10.18
CA TYR A 109 -5.29 -11.85 -9.96
C TYR A 109 -6.24 -11.88 -11.18
N GLU A 110 -5.99 -12.84 -12.08
CA GLU A 110 -6.71 -12.97 -13.35
C GLU A 110 -8.22 -13.22 -13.17
N ARG A 111 -8.62 -14.01 -12.14
CA ARG A 111 -10.02 -14.40 -11.93
C ARG A 111 -10.96 -13.22 -11.70
N GLU A 112 -10.50 -12.14 -11.07
CA GLU A 112 -11.34 -10.94 -10.90
C GLU A 112 -11.49 -10.16 -12.21
N HIS A 113 -10.46 -10.15 -13.05
CA HIS A 113 -10.52 -9.54 -14.38
C HIS A 113 -11.55 -10.25 -15.25
N ILE A 114 -11.51 -11.58 -15.30
CA ILE A 114 -12.50 -12.38 -16.02
C ILE A 114 -13.91 -12.12 -15.48
N ALA A 115 -14.08 -12.10 -14.15
CA ALA A 115 -15.39 -11.94 -13.52
C ALA A 115 -16.08 -10.61 -13.86
N TYR A 116 -15.28 -9.55 -14.04
CA TYR A 116 -15.78 -8.19 -14.30
C TYR A 116 -15.54 -7.70 -15.73
N GLY A 117 -15.11 -8.57 -16.64
CA GLY A 117 -14.87 -8.21 -18.05
C GLY A 117 -13.71 -7.24 -18.24
N ILE A 118 -12.76 -7.21 -17.31
CA ILE A 118 -11.58 -6.33 -17.38
C ILE A 118 -10.49 -7.06 -18.17
N PRO A 119 -9.88 -6.43 -19.19
CA PRO A 119 -8.79 -7.05 -19.94
C PRO A 119 -7.59 -7.40 -19.05
N PHE A 120 -7.08 -8.62 -19.19
CA PHE A 120 -5.89 -9.10 -18.47
C PHE A 120 -4.79 -9.51 -19.46
N PRO A 121 -4.04 -8.56 -20.02
CA PRO A 121 -2.99 -8.87 -20.98
C PRO A 121 -1.79 -9.56 -20.31
N PRO A 122 -0.87 -10.14 -21.09
CA PRO A 122 0.35 -10.75 -20.58
C PRO A 122 1.15 -9.80 -19.69
N VAL A 123 1.90 -10.36 -18.74
CA VAL A 123 2.62 -9.58 -17.72
C VAL A 123 3.54 -8.50 -18.29
N GLY A 124 4.18 -8.75 -19.44
CA GLY A 124 5.01 -7.77 -20.14
C GLY A 124 4.22 -6.51 -20.52
N GLU A 125 3.03 -6.70 -21.10
CA GLU A 125 2.14 -5.60 -21.48
C GLU A 125 1.57 -4.88 -20.25
N ARG A 126 1.24 -5.61 -19.19
CA ARG A 126 0.80 -4.98 -17.92
C ARG A 126 1.87 -4.06 -17.33
N PHE A 127 3.14 -4.44 -17.43
CA PHE A 127 4.25 -3.56 -17.06
C PHE A 127 4.40 -2.36 -18.00
N ASP A 128 4.19 -2.51 -19.31
CA ASP A 128 4.21 -1.40 -20.26
C ASP A 128 3.11 -0.39 -19.92
N ARG A 129 1.90 -0.89 -19.63
CA ARG A 129 0.77 -0.08 -19.19
C ARG A 129 1.05 0.64 -17.86
N LEU A 130 1.63 -0.05 -16.87
CA LEU A 130 2.00 0.57 -15.59
C LEU A 130 3.02 1.70 -15.79
N GLU A 131 4.04 1.50 -16.60
CA GLU A 131 5.06 2.52 -16.89
C GLU A 131 4.44 3.76 -17.56
N GLU A 132 3.57 3.56 -18.57
CA GLU A 132 2.84 4.67 -19.19
C GLU A 132 1.87 5.35 -18.23
N GLN A 133 1.15 4.61 -17.36
CA GLN A 133 0.27 5.19 -16.36
C GLN A 133 1.03 6.07 -15.38
N LEU A 134 2.17 5.61 -14.87
CA LEU A 134 3.01 6.41 -13.98
C LEU A 134 3.47 7.72 -14.65
N ALA A 135 3.89 7.64 -15.91
CA ALA A 135 4.29 8.84 -16.68
C ALA A 135 3.11 9.80 -16.90
N ILE A 136 1.93 9.28 -17.20
CA ILE A 136 0.71 10.09 -17.41
C ILE A 136 0.26 10.73 -16.12
N ILE A 137 0.13 9.96 -15.04
CA ILE A 137 -0.38 10.42 -13.75
C ILE A 137 0.55 11.49 -13.17
N THR A 138 1.85 11.25 -13.14
CA THR A 138 2.83 12.24 -12.65
C THR A 138 2.90 13.45 -13.57
N GLY A 139 2.78 13.28 -14.89
CA GLY A 139 2.73 14.37 -15.85
C GLY A 139 1.51 15.28 -15.67
N LEU A 140 0.33 14.69 -15.46
CA LEU A 140 -0.89 15.45 -15.15
C LEU A 140 -0.74 16.24 -13.85
N TRP A 141 -0.23 15.62 -12.78
CA TRP A 141 -0.06 16.30 -11.50
C TRP A 141 1.04 17.36 -11.49
N ALA A 142 2.09 17.18 -12.30
CA ALA A 142 3.18 18.14 -12.46
C ALA A 142 2.81 19.35 -13.35
N THR A 143 1.78 19.22 -14.18
CA THR A 143 1.36 20.28 -15.10
C THR A 143 0.96 21.54 -14.31
N PRO A 144 1.53 22.71 -14.62
CA PRO A 144 1.21 23.95 -13.89
C PRO A 144 -0.26 24.38 -14.11
N PRO A 145 -0.81 25.24 -13.21
CA PRO A 145 -2.15 25.78 -13.39
C PRO A 145 -2.33 26.45 -14.75
N GLY A 146 -3.44 26.14 -15.43
CA GLY A 146 -3.73 26.65 -16.79
C GLY A 146 -2.99 25.92 -17.92
N GLY A 147 -2.04 25.05 -17.58
CA GLY A 147 -1.33 24.22 -18.56
C GLY A 147 -2.18 23.08 -19.10
N ARG A 148 -1.69 22.45 -20.14
CA ARG A 148 -2.29 21.30 -20.81
C ARG A 148 -1.29 20.14 -20.87
N PHE A 149 -1.77 18.92 -20.72
CA PHE A 149 -0.95 17.72 -20.80
C PHE A 149 -1.37 16.85 -21.98
N SER A 150 -0.40 16.39 -22.74
CA SER A 150 -0.61 15.42 -23.80
C SER A 150 0.38 14.25 -23.66
N HIS A 151 -0.08 13.04 -23.98
CA HIS A 151 0.73 11.84 -24.00
C HIS A 151 0.35 11.00 -25.24
N HIS A 152 1.34 10.53 -25.97
CA HIS A 152 1.17 9.69 -27.16
C HIS A 152 2.01 8.44 -26.98
N GLY A 153 1.50 7.49 -26.17
CA GLY A 153 2.15 6.22 -25.90
C GLY A 153 1.61 5.08 -26.76
N LYS A 154 2.12 3.90 -26.50
CA LYS A 154 1.69 2.65 -27.14
C LYS A 154 0.30 2.22 -26.64
N ASN A 155 0.05 2.34 -25.34
CA ASN A 155 -1.16 1.84 -24.69
C ASN A 155 -2.19 2.95 -24.41
N TYR A 156 -1.74 4.19 -24.23
CA TYR A 156 -2.61 5.32 -23.89
C TYR A 156 -2.31 6.55 -24.75
N ARG A 157 -3.38 7.29 -25.04
CA ARG A 157 -3.29 8.56 -25.74
C ARG A 157 -4.16 9.60 -25.05
N LEU A 158 -3.53 10.68 -24.61
CA LEU A 158 -4.18 11.86 -24.08
C LEU A 158 -3.86 13.05 -24.95
N SER A 159 -4.84 13.90 -25.21
CA SER A 159 -4.65 15.10 -26.02
C SER A 159 -5.23 16.29 -25.27
N ASP A 160 -4.40 17.30 -25.02
CA ASP A 160 -4.80 18.58 -24.46
C ASP A 160 -5.59 18.52 -23.14
N ALA A 161 -5.23 17.55 -22.29
CA ALA A 161 -5.91 17.35 -21.01
C ALA A 161 -5.67 18.56 -20.05
N PRO A 162 -6.70 19.08 -19.36
CA PRO A 162 -6.59 20.27 -18.52
C PRO A 162 -5.80 20.06 -17.22
N ALA A 163 -5.38 18.83 -16.91
CA ALA A 163 -4.63 18.45 -15.71
C ALA A 163 -5.28 18.90 -14.38
N LEU A 164 -6.58 18.70 -14.27
CA LEU A 164 -7.42 19.10 -13.13
C LEU A 164 -8.28 17.89 -12.67
N PRO A 165 -8.65 17.82 -11.35
CA PRO A 165 -8.18 18.68 -10.27
C PRO A 165 -6.70 18.43 -9.95
N ARG A 166 -6.07 19.37 -9.27
CA ARG A 166 -4.70 19.20 -8.76
C ARG A 166 -4.76 18.60 -7.36
N PRO A 167 -3.83 17.69 -6.99
CA PRO A 167 -3.73 17.21 -5.62
C PRO A 167 -3.50 18.35 -4.62
N ALA A 168 -3.86 18.14 -3.35
CA ALA A 168 -3.53 19.04 -2.25
C ALA A 168 -2.02 18.97 -1.92
N GLN A 169 -1.46 17.77 -1.94
CA GLN A 169 -0.03 17.53 -1.67
C GLN A 169 0.87 18.08 -2.79
N ARG A 170 2.10 18.45 -2.45
CA ARG A 170 3.12 18.94 -3.38
C ARG A 170 4.40 18.12 -3.26
N PRO A 171 5.01 17.72 -4.37
CA PRO A 171 4.57 17.94 -5.76
C PRO A 171 3.28 17.20 -6.12
N TRP A 172 3.01 16.04 -5.47
CA TRP A 172 1.83 15.19 -5.58
C TRP A 172 1.74 14.20 -4.41
N PRO A 173 0.63 13.40 -4.27
CA PRO A 173 0.54 12.33 -3.29
C PRO A 173 1.70 11.33 -3.43
N PRO A 174 2.32 10.87 -2.33
CA PRO A 174 3.37 9.86 -2.38
C PRO A 174 2.92 8.62 -3.17
N ILE A 175 3.80 8.13 -4.04
CA ILE A 175 3.54 6.97 -4.88
C ILE A 175 4.20 5.75 -4.24
N ILE A 176 3.41 4.70 -3.98
CA ILE A 176 3.89 3.40 -3.51
C ILE A 176 3.92 2.43 -4.68
N ILE A 177 5.07 1.86 -4.98
CA ILE A 177 5.17 0.77 -5.95
C ILE A 177 5.38 -0.54 -5.19
N GLY A 178 4.41 -1.44 -5.31
CA GLY A 178 4.48 -2.78 -4.74
C GLY A 178 4.77 -3.84 -5.78
N GLY A 179 5.43 -4.92 -5.36
CA GLY A 179 5.59 -6.08 -6.22
C GLY A 179 6.92 -6.82 -6.09
N ARG A 180 6.92 -8.05 -6.62
CA ARG A 180 8.01 -9.04 -6.48
C ARG A 180 8.88 -9.16 -7.75
N GLY A 181 8.59 -8.39 -8.80
CA GLY A 181 9.29 -8.49 -10.07
C GLY A 181 10.78 -8.13 -9.92
N PRO A 182 11.71 -9.00 -10.38
CA PRO A 182 13.14 -8.81 -10.08
C PRO A 182 13.84 -7.73 -10.93
N LYS A 183 13.23 -7.29 -12.02
CA LYS A 183 13.87 -6.36 -12.97
C LYS A 183 13.08 -5.07 -13.19
N ARG A 184 11.82 -5.17 -13.61
CA ARG A 184 11.02 -3.98 -13.98
C ARG A 184 10.50 -3.25 -12.74
N THR A 185 10.10 -3.97 -11.68
CA THR A 185 9.61 -3.35 -10.45
C THR A 185 10.66 -2.46 -9.78
N PRO A 186 11.91 -2.90 -9.54
CA PRO A 186 12.95 -2.03 -9.00
C PRO A 186 13.21 -0.77 -9.84
N ARG A 187 13.23 -0.92 -11.17
CA ARG A 187 13.43 0.21 -12.09
C ARG A 187 12.31 1.24 -11.99
N LEU A 188 11.05 0.79 -11.94
CA LEU A 188 9.90 1.69 -11.80
C LEU A 188 9.86 2.34 -10.42
N ALA A 189 10.16 1.59 -9.35
CA ALA A 189 10.27 2.12 -8.01
C ALA A 189 11.36 3.20 -7.94
N ALA A 190 12.55 2.93 -8.44
CA ALA A 190 13.64 3.91 -8.48
C ALA A 190 13.23 5.19 -9.19
N ARG A 191 12.48 5.11 -10.29
CA ARG A 191 12.11 6.26 -11.13
C ARG A 191 10.94 7.08 -10.58
N TYR A 192 9.89 6.41 -10.08
CA TYR A 192 8.61 7.06 -9.81
C TYR A 192 8.19 7.04 -8.35
N ALA A 193 8.62 6.02 -7.55
CA ALA A 193 8.07 5.82 -6.23
C ALA A 193 8.68 6.74 -5.17
N ASP A 194 7.90 7.04 -4.15
CA ASP A 194 8.31 7.58 -2.87
C ASP A 194 8.46 6.46 -1.82
N GLU A 195 7.79 5.31 -2.07
CA GLU A 195 7.90 4.10 -1.27
C GLU A 195 7.93 2.87 -2.18
N PHE A 196 8.83 1.92 -1.87
CA PHE A 196 8.80 0.56 -2.40
C PHE A 196 8.32 -0.41 -1.33
N ASN A 197 7.30 -1.21 -1.65
CA ASN A 197 6.75 -2.21 -0.75
C ASN A 197 6.96 -3.63 -1.29
N LEU A 198 7.54 -4.51 -0.45
CA LEU A 198 7.51 -5.95 -0.72
C LEU A 198 6.43 -6.61 0.15
N PRO A 199 5.38 -7.21 -0.47
CA PRO A 199 4.28 -7.79 0.28
C PRO A 199 4.60 -9.19 0.81
N PHE A 200 4.45 -9.41 2.11
CA PHE A 200 4.29 -10.68 2.81
C PHE A 200 5.39 -11.71 2.50
N ARG A 201 6.66 -11.29 2.64
CA ARG A 201 7.82 -12.15 2.46
C ARG A 201 8.69 -12.18 3.71
N ASN A 202 9.49 -13.24 3.82
CA ASN A 202 10.48 -13.36 4.87
C ASN A 202 11.58 -12.28 4.75
N VAL A 203 12.37 -12.13 5.80
CA VAL A 203 13.41 -11.10 5.87
C VAL A 203 14.48 -11.25 4.78
N PRO A 204 15.02 -12.46 4.48
CA PRO A 204 16.00 -12.62 3.40
C PRO A 204 15.48 -12.21 2.02
N GLU A 205 14.29 -12.66 1.62
CA GLU A 205 13.67 -12.29 0.34
C GLU A 205 13.44 -10.77 0.24
N THR A 206 13.11 -10.15 1.39
CA THR A 206 12.88 -8.71 1.47
C THR A 206 14.18 -7.94 1.32
N ALA A 207 15.27 -8.40 1.97
CA ALA A 207 16.60 -7.80 1.82
C ALA A 207 17.06 -7.79 0.37
N GLU A 208 16.96 -8.94 -0.31
CA GLU A 208 17.31 -9.02 -1.74
C GLU A 208 16.46 -8.09 -2.64
N ALA A 209 15.17 -7.91 -2.31
CA ALA A 209 14.33 -7.00 -3.08
C ALA A 209 14.72 -5.54 -2.84
N PHE A 210 15.08 -5.18 -1.62
CA PHE A 210 15.56 -3.85 -1.26
C PHE A 210 16.89 -3.52 -1.94
N GLU A 211 17.84 -4.46 -1.93
CA GLU A 211 19.13 -4.31 -2.63
C GLU A 211 18.92 -4.00 -4.13
N ARG A 212 18.05 -4.77 -4.81
CA ARG A 212 17.73 -4.52 -6.23
C ARG A 212 17.15 -3.12 -6.48
N VAL A 213 16.36 -2.59 -5.56
CA VAL A 213 15.78 -1.24 -5.68
C VAL A 213 16.84 -0.18 -5.42
N VAL A 214 17.68 -0.34 -4.41
CA VAL A 214 18.80 0.57 -4.11
C VAL A 214 19.75 0.64 -5.31
N GLU A 215 20.20 -0.49 -5.84
CA GLU A 215 21.02 -0.53 -7.06
C GLU A 215 20.33 0.17 -8.26
N ALA A 216 19.02 0.00 -8.41
CA ALA A 216 18.29 0.69 -9.48
C ALA A 216 18.26 2.21 -9.29
N GLN A 217 18.19 2.70 -8.04
CA GLN A 217 18.29 4.13 -7.71
C GLN A 217 19.68 4.70 -8.01
N GLU A 218 20.72 3.97 -7.65
CA GLU A 218 22.11 4.36 -7.92
C GLU A 218 22.37 4.51 -9.43
N ARG A 219 21.88 3.56 -10.23
CA ARG A 219 22.00 3.59 -11.71
C ARG A 219 21.37 4.83 -12.36
N ILE A 220 20.30 5.37 -11.80
CA ILE A 220 19.65 6.57 -12.33
C ILE A 220 20.10 7.86 -11.62
N GLY A 221 21.00 7.75 -10.62
CA GLY A 221 21.53 8.89 -9.87
C GLY A 221 20.56 9.52 -8.89
N ARG A 222 19.51 8.83 -8.45
CA ARG A 222 18.65 9.27 -7.36
C ARG A 222 19.39 9.09 -6.01
N PRO A 223 19.34 10.02 -5.04
CA PRO A 223 18.37 11.12 -4.85
C PRO A 223 18.79 12.50 -5.36
N ARG A 224 19.66 12.60 -6.34
CA ARG A 224 20.21 13.88 -6.83
C ARG A 224 19.16 14.85 -7.45
N ASP A 225 17.93 14.39 -7.62
CA ASP A 225 16.81 15.19 -8.14
C ASP A 225 16.06 16.00 -7.07
N GLY A 226 16.56 16.02 -5.83
CA GLY A 226 15.98 16.77 -4.69
C GLY A 226 14.76 16.09 -4.04
N ARG A 227 14.35 14.89 -4.49
CA ARG A 227 13.31 14.13 -3.80
C ARG A 227 13.86 13.49 -2.51
N ALA A 228 12.97 13.25 -1.54
CA ALA A 228 13.31 12.52 -0.34
C ALA A 228 13.86 11.10 -0.66
N PRO A 229 14.69 10.51 0.21
CA PRO A 229 15.09 9.12 0.08
C PRO A 229 13.87 8.20 -0.03
N LEU A 230 13.99 7.16 -0.86
CA LEU A 230 12.93 6.17 -1.03
C LEU A 230 12.68 5.42 0.30
N VAL A 231 11.43 5.37 0.70
CA VAL A 231 10.99 4.55 1.83
C VAL A 231 11.00 3.08 1.38
N LEU A 232 11.72 2.24 2.12
CA LEU A 232 11.65 0.79 1.97
C LEU A 232 10.68 0.25 3.01
N SER A 233 9.67 -0.50 2.57
CA SER A 233 8.64 -1.03 3.46
C SER A 233 8.34 -2.51 3.20
N ALA A 234 7.93 -3.21 4.26
CA ALA A 234 7.53 -4.60 4.22
C ALA A 234 6.08 -4.77 4.64
N GLY A 235 5.35 -5.67 3.96
CA GLY A 235 4.06 -6.16 4.43
C GLY A 235 4.28 -7.36 5.35
N ILE A 236 3.66 -7.35 6.53
CA ILE A 236 3.73 -8.42 7.52
C ILE A 236 2.33 -8.89 7.84
N VAL A 237 2.07 -10.20 7.72
CA VAL A 237 0.82 -10.81 8.19
C VAL A 237 0.93 -11.02 9.68
N VAL A 238 -0.04 -10.55 10.45
CA VAL A 238 0.01 -10.61 11.91
C VAL A 238 -1.21 -11.30 12.51
N ALA A 239 -0.95 -12.16 13.49
CA ALA A 239 -1.94 -12.81 14.33
C ALA A 239 -1.36 -12.92 15.74
N ILE A 240 -1.28 -11.81 16.47
CA ILE A 240 -0.72 -11.78 17.83
C ILE A 240 -1.81 -11.81 18.89
N GLY A 241 -1.48 -12.29 20.05
CA GLY A 241 -2.38 -12.36 21.19
C GLY A 241 -1.66 -12.22 22.52
N ARG A 242 -2.40 -11.95 23.60
CA ARG A 242 -1.90 -11.97 24.98
C ARG A 242 -1.58 -13.39 25.45
N THR A 243 -2.17 -14.36 24.77
CA THR A 243 -1.94 -15.79 24.97
C THR A 243 -1.77 -16.52 23.63
N ASP A 244 -1.10 -17.67 23.65
CA ASP A 244 -0.96 -18.52 22.47
C ASP A 244 -2.31 -18.98 21.89
N ALA A 245 -3.31 -19.18 22.74
CA ALA A 245 -4.65 -19.57 22.30
C ALA A 245 -5.31 -18.44 21.50
N GLU A 246 -5.14 -17.18 21.93
CA GLU A 246 -5.64 -16.00 21.24
C GLU A 246 -4.93 -15.79 19.90
N ALA A 247 -3.61 -15.91 19.87
CA ALA A 247 -2.83 -15.82 18.63
C ALA A 247 -3.24 -16.90 17.62
N ARG A 248 -3.40 -18.15 18.06
CA ARG A 248 -3.87 -19.26 17.19
C ARG A 248 -5.29 -19.03 16.67
N ARG A 249 -6.19 -18.50 17.48
CA ARG A 249 -7.54 -18.14 17.05
C ARG A 249 -7.50 -17.09 15.93
N ARG A 250 -6.69 -16.04 16.09
CA ARG A 250 -6.49 -14.98 15.10
C ARG A 250 -5.83 -15.47 13.82
N ALA A 251 -5.02 -16.52 13.91
CA ALA A 251 -4.38 -17.15 12.75
C ALA A 251 -5.31 -18.10 11.97
N ALA A 252 -6.49 -18.43 12.48
CA ALA A 252 -7.40 -19.39 11.83
C ALA A 252 -7.70 -19.07 10.34
N PRO A 253 -7.88 -17.79 9.92
CA PRO A 253 -8.10 -17.46 8.52
C PRO A 253 -6.93 -17.81 7.59
N LEU A 254 -5.70 -18.02 8.09
CA LEU A 254 -4.55 -18.42 7.29
C LEU A 254 -4.62 -19.87 6.79
N HIS A 255 -5.46 -20.68 7.40
CA HIS A 255 -5.65 -22.09 7.03
C HIS A 255 -6.72 -22.30 5.96
N VAL A 256 -7.40 -21.24 5.53
CA VAL A 256 -8.37 -21.29 4.44
C VAL A 256 -7.63 -21.37 3.11
N PRO A 257 -7.99 -22.33 2.21
CA PRO A 257 -7.36 -22.41 0.90
C PRO A 257 -7.46 -21.10 0.13
N SER A 258 -6.34 -20.57 -0.30
CA SER A 258 -6.24 -19.29 -1.01
C SER A 258 -5.37 -19.43 -2.25
N ALA A 259 -5.63 -18.57 -3.26
CA ALA A 259 -4.75 -18.42 -4.42
C ALA A 259 -3.46 -17.64 -4.11
N LEU A 260 -3.31 -17.14 -2.88
CA LEU A 260 -2.12 -16.42 -2.44
C LEU A 260 -0.92 -17.37 -2.30
N PRO A 261 0.28 -16.92 -2.68
CA PRO A 261 1.50 -17.68 -2.40
C PRO A 261 1.76 -17.75 -0.90
N PRO A 262 2.57 -18.72 -0.44
CA PRO A 262 2.95 -18.84 0.96
C PRO A 262 3.47 -17.52 1.54
N GLU A 263 3.03 -17.22 2.75
CA GLU A 263 3.38 -16.02 3.52
C GLU A 263 4.19 -16.44 4.75
N ASP A 264 4.92 -15.49 5.33
CA ASP A 264 5.67 -15.67 6.58
C ASP A 264 5.00 -14.85 7.70
N PRO A 265 3.90 -15.36 8.30
CA PRO A 265 3.13 -14.62 9.30
C PRO A 265 3.85 -14.59 10.65
N VAL A 266 3.59 -13.53 11.42
CA VAL A 266 3.91 -13.48 12.86
C VAL A 266 2.70 -13.98 13.64
N ILE A 267 2.82 -15.17 14.21
CA ILE A 267 1.80 -15.78 15.09
C ILE A 267 2.39 -15.93 16.47
N GLY A 268 1.93 -15.13 17.45
CA GLY A 268 2.51 -15.17 18.79
C GLY A 268 2.19 -13.96 19.65
N SER A 269 3.16 -13.53 20.43
CA SER A 269 3.02 -12.40 21.40
C SER A 269 3.34 -11.03 20.76
N PRO A 270 2.96 -9.92 21.43
CA PRO A 270 3.38 -8.58 21.04
C PRO A 270 4.91 -8.44 20.92
N SER A 271 5.68 -9.03 21.84
CA SER A 271 7.15 -8.97 21.79
C SER A 271 7.72 -9.65 20.55
N GLN A 272 7.17 -10.79 20.12
CA GLN A 272 7.59 -11.46 18.90
C GLN A 272 7.32 -10.62 17.64
N LEU A 273 6.27 -9.80 17.64
CA LEU A 273 6.02 -8.85 16.56
C LEU A 273 7.05 -7.71 16.59
N VAL A 274 7.40 -7.20 17.78
CA VAL A 274 8.45 -6.17 17.94
C VAL A 274 9.78 -6.69 17.40
N ASP A 275 10.18 -7.92 17.76
CA ASP A 275 11.41 -8.56 17.29
C ASP A 275 11.41 -8.70 15.77
N ARG A 276 10.32 -9.19 15.18
CA ARG A 276 10.21 -9.31 13.72
C ARG A 276 10.28 -7.96 13.01
N ILE A 277 9.66 -6.92 13.55
CA ILE A 277 9.78 -5.55 13.01
C ILE A 277 11.24 -5.07 13.12
N GLY A 278 11.94 -5.42 14.19
CA GLY A 278 13.36 -5.16 14.36
C GLY A 278 14.24 -5.84 13.28
N GLU A 279 13.92 -7.09 12.91
CA GLU A 279 14.61 -7.79 11.83
C GLU A 279 14.44 -7.06 10.47
N PHE A 280 13.22 -6.59 10.16
CA PHE A 280 12.98 -5.79 8.97
C PHE A 280 13.68 -4.42 9.02
N ALA A 281 13.76 -3.79 10.20
CA ALA A 281 14.51 -2.55 10.37
C ALA A 281 16.01 -2.75 10.10
N ALA A 282 16.58 -3.86 10.53
CA ALA A 282 17.98 -4.18 10.34
C ALA A 282 18.39 -4.31 8.85
N ILE A 283 17.47 -4.68 7.99
CA ILE A 283 17.68 -4.73 6.52
C ILE A 283 17.28 -3.44 5.79
N GLY A 284 16.97 -2.35 6.52
CA GLY A 284 16.70 -1.03 5.97
C GLY A 284 15.24 -0.65 5.81
N ALA A 285 14.30 -1.48 6.29
CA ALA A 285 12.90 -1.05 6.32
C ALA A 285 12.72 0.11 7.31
N THR A 286 12.04 1.16 6.87
CA THR A 286 11.69 2.31 7.72
C THR A 286 10.19 2.39 8.00
N ARG A 287 9.41 1.50 7.36
CA ARG A 287 7.96 1.40 7.47
C ARG A 287 7.52 -0.05 7.34
N VAL A 288 6.49 -0.44 8.09
CA VAL A 288 5.83 -1.74 7.94
C VAL A 288 4.33 -1.57 7.79
N HIS A 289 3.72 -2.47 7.01
CA HIS A 289 2.29 -2.55 6.80
C HIS A 289 1.79 -3.86 7.42
N LEU A 290 1.09 -3.77 8.54
CA LEU A 290 0.57 -4.92 9.27
C LEU A 290 -0.78 -5.34 8.68
N ARG A 291 -0.82 -6.53 8.07
CA ARG A 291 -2.05 -7.12 7.55
C ARG A 291 -2.81 -7.78 8.68
N LEU A 292 -3.97 -7.21 9.00
CA LEU A 292 -4.95 -7.76 9.93
C LEU A 292 -5.94 -8.64 9.16
N LEU A 293 -6.28 -9.80 9.75
CA LEU A 293 -7.04 -10.84 9.07
C LEU A 293 -8.55 -10.74 9.27
N ASP A 294 -8.98 -10.07 10.35
CA ASP A 294 -10.38 -9.97 10.75
C ASP A 294 -10.76 -8.52 11.07
N PHE A 295 -11.76 -8.00 10.36
CA PHE A 295 -12.30 -6.66 10.58
C PHE A 295 -13.16 -6.55 11.85
N ALA A 296 -13.65 -7.67 12.37
CA ALA A 296 -14.47 -7.68 13.58
C ALA A 296 -13.62 -7.72 14.86
N ASP A 297 -12.36 -8.18 14.77
CA ASP A 297 -11.44 -8.28 15.93
C ASP A 297 -10.69 -6.95 16.16
N LEU A 298 -11.40 -5.92 16.60
CA LEU A 298 -10.82 -4.62 16.92
C LEU A 298 -9.84 -4.68 18.12
N ASP A 299 -10.02 -5.62 19.05
CA ASP A 299 -9.09 -5.85 20.17
C ASP A 299 -7.69 -6.24 19.68
N HIS A 300 -7.58 -6.87 18.51
CA HIS A 300 -6.27 -7.14 17.90
C HIS A 300 -5.51 -5.85 17.56
N LEU A 301 -6.22 -4.87 17.02
CA LEU A 301 -5.64 -3.56 16.70
C LEU A 301 -5.29 -2.78 17.96
N ASP A 302 -6.16 -2.79 18.97
CA ASP A 302 -5.91 -2.17 20.27
C ASP A 302 -4.70 -2.79 20.98
N LEU A 303 -4.55 -4.11 20.90
CA LEU A 303 -3.38 -4.81 21.45
C LEU A 303 -2.07 -4.33 20.80
N ILE A 304 -2.06 -4.19 19.46
CA ILE A 304 -0.88 -3.69 18.74
C ILE A 304 -0.60 -2.23 19.14
N ALA A 305 -1.62 -1.39 19.20
CA ALA A 305 -1.47 0.01 19.60
C ALA A 305 -0.90 0.15 21.02
N ALA A 306 -1.40 -0.64 21.96
CA ALA A 306 -1.01 -0.54 23.37
C ALA A 306 0.35 -1.18 23.68
N GLU A 307 0.68 -2.32 23.05
CA GLU A 307 1.82 -3.12 23.47
C GLU A 307 2.97 -3.19 22.44
N VAL A 308 2.73 -2.81 21.18
CA VAL A 308 3.78 -2.86 20.15
C VAL A 308 4.28 -1.46 19.80
N LEU A 309 3.39 -0.50 19.46
CA LEU A 309 3.80 0.82 18.99
C LEU A 309 4.71 1.57 19.99
N PRO A 310 4.46 1.58 21.33
CA PRO A 310 5.32 2.28 22.27
C PRO A 310 6.76 1.76 22.30
N GLN A 311 6.95 0.45 22.06
CA GLN A 311 8.28 -0.16 22.04
C GLN A 311 9.10 0.23 20.80
N LEU A 312 8.42 0.53 19.69
CA LEU A 312 9.06 0.96 18.43
C LEU A 312 9.47 2.44 18.43
N ASP A 313 8.82 3.28 19.25
CA ASP A 313 9.13 4.71 19.38
C ASP A 313 10.27 4.97 20.38
N SER A 314 10.41 4.18 21.44
CA SER A 314 11.51 4.29 22.41
C SER A 314 12.89 4.11 21.78
N GLY A 315 13.00 3.41 20.65
CA GLY A 315 14.24 3.31 19.86
C GLY A 315 14.62 4.60 19.11
N ARG A 316 13.69 5.55 18.92
CA ARG A 316 13.97 6.84 18.25
C ARG A 316 14.68 7.84 19.16
N ASP A 317 14.37 7.83 20.44
CA ASP A 317 14.98 8.75 21.41
C ASP A 317 16.41 8.34 21.78
N ALA A 318 16.70 7.02 21.84
CA ALA A 318 18.03 6.51 22.07
C ALA A 318 19.04 6.88 20.94
N ALA A 319 18.59 6.93 19.68
CA ALA A 319 19.44 7.32 18.55
C ALA A 319 19.71 8.84 18.45
N ARG A 320 18.86 9.68 19.10
CA ARG A 320 19.04 11.13 19.16
C ARG A 320 19.99 11.61 20.27
N THR A 321 20.29 10.75 21.25
CA THR A 321 21.14 11.08 22.40
C THR A 321 22.62 10.83 22.16
N TYR A 322 23.02 10.23 21.02
CA TYR A 322 24.43 9.93 20.66
C TYR A 322 24.86 10.53 19.30
N GLY A 323 24.19 11.59 18.82
CA GLY A 323 24.55 12.31 17.61
C GLY A 323 24.96 13.77 17.88
#